data_24e04558de29159107a9b92f7d07baa0
#
_entry.id   24e04558de29159107a9b92f7d07baa0
#
_cell.length_a   1.000
_cell.length_b   1.000
_cell.length_c   1.000
_cell.angle_alpha   90.00
_cell.angle_beta   90.00
_cell.angle_gamma   90.00
#
_symmetry.space_group_name_H-M   'P 1'
#
loop_
_entity.id
_entity.type
_entity.pdbx_description
1 polymer ?
#
loop_
_entity_poly.entity_id
_entity_poly.type
_entity_poly.pdbx_seq_one_letter_code
_entity_poly.pdbx_strand_id
1 'polypeptide(L)'
;MPFYVYILKSLKDGTYYKGSTEDYLKRLEYHNQGLSVYTSRKIPWQLIYVEEHADKRSMLIRERKLKKGKADYFEWLVKQPTNILNG
;
A
#
# COMPACT_ATOMS: atom_id res chain seq x y z
N MET A 1 2.65 -10.24 -16.01
CA MET A 1 3.20 -9.64 -14.79
C MET A 1 2.08 -9.37 -13.81
N PRO A 2 2.20 -9.75 -12.53
CA PRO A 2 1.17 -9.44 -11.55
C PRO A 2 1.15 -7.94 -11.24
N PHE A 3 0.00 -7.51 -10.76
CA PHE A 3 -0.21 -6.13 -10.31
C PHE A 3 -0.58 -6.18 -8.84
N TYR A 4 -0.17 -5.16 -8.09
CA TYR A 4 -0.38 -5.12 -6.64
C TYR A 4 -0.98 -3.80 -6.20
N VAL A 5 -1.90 -3.89 -5.24
CA VAL A 5 -2.37 -2.74 -4.48
C VAL A 5 -1.73 -2.87 -3.10
N TYR A 6 -1.22 -1.77 -2.57
CA TYR A 6 -0.50 -1.81 -1.30
C TYR A 6 -0.92 -0.67 -0.38
N ILE A 7 -0.73 -0.89 0.92
CA ILE A 7 -0.94 0.13 1.94
C ILE A 7 0.35 0.28 2.74
N LEU A 8 0.81 1.52 2.86
CA LEU A 8 1.92 1.91 3.71
C LEU A 8 1.38 2.62 4.94
N LYS A 9 2.04 2.42 6.08
CA LYS A 9 1.73 3.15 7.31
C LYS A 9 2.97 3.95 7.71
N SER A 10 2.81 5.25 7.94
CA SER A 10 3.91 6.08 8.41
C SER A 10 4.24 5.75 9.86
N LEU A 11 5.51 5.47 10.12
CA LEU A 11 5.98 5.24 11.49
C LEU A 11 6.22 6.56 12.22
N LYS A 12 6.15 7.69 11.48
CA LYS A 12 6.30 9.02 12.05
C LYS A 12 5.00 9.53 12.69
N ASP A 13 3.86 9.39 11.97
CA ASP A 13 2.59 9.97 12.42
C ASP A 13 1.38 9.03 12.30
N GLY A 14 1.58 7.79 11.83
CA GLY A 14 0.51 6.82 11.73
C GLY A 14 -0.43 6.98 10.55
N THR A 15 -0.16 7.89 9.62
CA THR A 15 -1.00 8.04 8.43
C THR A 15 -0.80 6.88 7.46
N TYR A 16 -1.79 6.68 6.58
CA TYR A 16 -1.79 5.59 5.60
C TYR A 16 -1.66 6.16 4.19
N TYR A 17 -0.87 5.47 3.36
CA TYR A 17 -0.75 5.77 1.94
C TYR A 17 -1.16 4.53 1.15
N LYS A 18 -2.02 4.69 0.15
CA LYS A 18 -2.54 3.61 -0.69
C LYS A 18 -2.06 3.84 -2.12
N GLY A 19 -1.52 2.80 -2.73
CA GLY A 19 -1.01 2.88 -4.08
C GLY A 19 -1.09 1.57 -4.82
N SER A 20 -0.63 1.59 -6.06
CA SER A 20 -0.58 0.41 -6.90
C SER A 20 0.75 0.35 -7.63
N THR A 21 1.23 -0.87 -7.92
CA THR A 21 2.54 -1.06 -8.53
C THR A 21 2.67 -2.49 -9.07
N GLU A 22 3.66 -2.69 -9.92
CA GLU A 22 4.06 -4.04 -10.35
C GLU A 22 5.16 -4.61 -9.45
N ASP A 23 5.81 -3.78 -8.62
CA ASP A 23 6.88 -4.21 -7.72
C ASP A 23 6.76 -3.44 -6.39
N TYR A 24 6.11 -4.05 -5.41
CA TYR A 24 5.80 -3.37 -4.16
C TYR A 24 7.04 -3.18 -3.26
N LEU A 25 8.03 -4.04 -3.32
CA LEU A 25 9.26 -3.87 -2.54
C LEU A 25 10.08 -2.69 -3.06
N LYS A 26 10.19 -2.58 -4.37
CA LYS A 26 10.89 -1.47 -5.00
C LYS A 26 10.16 -0.16 -4.75
N ARG A 27 8.83 -0.19 -4.75
CA ARG A 27 8.02 1.00 -4.49
C ARG A 27 8.13 1.46 -3.03
N LEU A 28 8.20 0.52 -2.09
CA LEU A 28 8.45 0.83 -0.68
C LEU A 28 9.79 1.56 -0.52
N GLU A 29 10.83 1.04 -1.17
CA GLU A 29 12.15 1.68 -1.15
C GLU A 29 12.09 3.08 -1.74
N TYR A 30 11.39 3.26 -2.85
CA TYR A 30 11.18 4.56 -3.49
C TYR A 30 10.59 5.58 -2.50
N HIS A 31 9.55 5.19 -1.77
CA HIS A 31 8.95 6.09 -0.78
C HIS A 31 9.89 6.40 0.37
N ASN A 32 10.61 5.41 0.86
CA ASN A 32 11.52 5.60 2.00
C ASN A 32 12.80 6.36 1.64
N GLN A 33 13.14 6.44 0.36
CA GLN A 33 14.24 7.27 -0.10
C GLN A 33 13.83 8.73 -0.29
N GLY A 34 12.55 9.07 -0.09
CA GLY A 34 12.05 10.43 -0.20
C GLY A 34 11.85 10.91 -1.64
N LEU A 35 11.74 9.99 -2.60
CA LEU A 35 11.59 10.32 -4.00
C LEU A 35 10.19 10.79 -4.39
N SER A 36 9.19 10.53 -3.52
CA SER A 36 7.83 11.03 -3.71
C SER A 36 7.62 12.27 -2.85
N VAL A 37 7.23 13.37 -3.47
CA VAL A 37 7.02 14.63 -2.75
C VAL A 37 5.98 14.44 -1.63
N TYR A 38 4.89 13.72 -1.94
CA TYR A 38 3.81 13.53 -0.98
C TYR A 38 4.24 12.73 0.25
N THR A 39 5.00 11.65 0.06
CA THR A 39 5.35 10.74 1.15
C THR A 39 6.67 11.09 1.82
N SER A 40 7.47 11.99 1.25
CA SER A 40 8.82 12.31 1.74
C SER A 40 8.83 12.89 3.16
N ARG A 41 7.76 13.56 3.57
CA ARG A 41 7.67 14.21 4.88
C ARG A 41 7.21 13.28 6.00
N LYS A 42 6.86 12.04 5.67
CA LYS A 42 6.26 11.09 6.62
C LYS A 42 7.06 9.79 6.72
N ILE A 43 8.30 9.83 6.29
CA ILE A 43 9.24 8.71 6.39
C ILE A 43 9.59 8.46 7.87
N PRO A 44 9.77 7.19 8.28
CA PRO A 44 9.80 5.98 7.46
C PRO A 44 8.41 5.36 7.29
N TRP A 45 8.23 4.68 6.17
CA TRP A 45 7.01 3.96 5.86
C TRP A 45 7.18 2.48 6.06
N GLN A 46 6.15 1.84 6.62
CA GLN A 46 6.09 0.39 6.78
C GLN A 46 5.04 -0.16 5.81
N LEU A 47 5.40 -1.21 5.09
CA LEU A 47 4.47 -1.93 4.23
C LEU A 47 3.63 -2.86 5.11
N ILE A 48 2.30 -2.63 5.16
CA ILE A 48 1.42 -3.39 6.05
C ILE A 48 0.42 -4.27 5.30
N TYR A 49 0.18 -4.02 4.02
CA TYR A 49 -0.80 -4.76 3.25
C TYR A 49 -0.40 -4.78 1.78
N VAL A 50 -0.50 -5.95 1.15
CA VAL A 50 -0.30 -6.11 -0.29
C VAL A 50 -1.34 -7.10 -0.80
N GLU A 51 -2.04 -6.72 -1.85
CA GLU A 51 -3.07 -7.53 -2.49
C GLU A 51 -2.71 -7.69 -3.97
N GLU A 52 -2.72 -8.93 -4.46
CA GLU A 52 -2.36 -9.22 -5.85
C GLU A 52 -3.59 -9.16 -6.75
N HIS A 53 -3.41 -8.63 -7.96
CA HIS A 53 -4.44 -8.57 -9.00
C HIS A 53 -3.89 -9.13 -10.30
N ALA A 54 -4.76 -9.81 -11.06
CA ALA A 54 -4.39 -10.42 -12.34
C ALA A 54 -4.21 -9.40 -13.46
N ASP A 55 -4.90 -8.26 -13.37
CA ASP A 55 -4.86 -7.25 -14.43
C ASP A 55 -4.85 -5.83 -13.84
N LYS A 56 -4.44 -4.88 -14.68
CA LYS A 56 -4.30 -3.49 -14.29
C LYS A 56 -5.65 -2.84 -13.93
N ARG A 57 -6.71 -3.23 -14.62
CA ARG A 57 -8.02 -2.65 -14.37
C ARG A 57 -8.54 -2.95 -12.97
N SER A 58 -8.48 -4.21 -12.56
CA SER A 58 -8.94 -4.59 -11.22
C SER A 58 -8.08 -3.93 -10.14
N MET A 59 -6.77 -3.82 -10.39
CA MET A 59 -5.85 -3.12 -9.50
C MET A 59 -6.26 -1.66 -9.30
N LEU A 60 -6.54 -0.94 -10.38
CA LEU A 60 -6.90 0.48 -10.31
C LEU A 60 -8.25 0.70 -9.64
N ILE A 61 -9.22 -0.19 -9.88
CA ILE A 61 -10.53 -0.13 -9.23
C ILE A 61 -10.36 -0.32 -7.72
N ARG A 62 -9.55 -1.28 -7.31
CA ARG A 62 -9.31 -1.58 -5.91
C ARG A 62 -8.58 -0.42 -5.22
N GLU A 63 -7.56 0.15 -5.86
CA GLU A 63 -6.84 1.29 -5.31
C GLU A 63 -7.80 2.46 -5.03
N ARG A 64 -8.70 2.72 -5.95
CA ARG A 64 -9.70 3.78 -5.82
C ARG A 64 -10.61 3.56 -4.62
N LYS A 65 -11.03 2.31 -4.40
CA LYS A 65 -11.85 1.94 -3.24
C LYS A 65 -11.08 2.12 -1.94
N LEU A 66 -9.82 1.71 -1.91
CA LEU A 66 -9.00 1.83 -0.70
C LEU A 66 -8.78 3.28 -0.31
N LYS A 67 -8.70 4.19 -1.27
CA LYS A 67 -8.53 5.62 -0.97
C LYS A 67 -9.70 6.22 -0.20
N LYS A 68 -10.87 5.57 -0.23
CA LYS A 68 -12.06 5.97 0.52
C LYS A 68 -12.14 5.32 1.89
N GLY A 69 -11.26 4.37 2.19
CA GLY A 69 -11.26 3.65 3.45
C GLY A 69 -10.67 4.45 4.59
N LYS A 70 -10.91 3.98 5.81
CA LYS A 70 -10.40 4.59 7.04
C LYS A 70 -9.48 3.62 7.76
N ALA A 71 -8.79 4.12 8.80
CA ALA A 71 -7.80 3.36 9.55
C ALA A 71 -8.31 2.00 10.03
N ASP A 72 -9.52 1.95 10.58
CA ASP A 72 -10.10 0.71 11.10
C ASP A 72 -10.20 -0.37 10.01
N TYR A 73 -10.60 0.03 8.82
CA TYR A 73 -10.71 -0.88 7.69
C TYR A 73 -9.33 -1.39 7.27
N PHE A 74 -8.33 -0.52 7.22
CA PHE A 74 -6.98 -0.92 6.84
C PHE A 74 -6.37 -1.90 7.86
N GLU A 75 -6.57 -1.65 9.15
CA GLU A 75 -6.07 -2.56 10.20
C GLU A 75 -6.79 -3.91 10.13
N TRP A 76 -8.07 -3.92 9.76
CA TRP A 76 -8.80 -5.16 9.52
C TRP A 76 -8.22 -5.92 8.31
N LEU A 77 -7.94 -5.20 7.20
CA LEU A 77 -7.37 -5.81 5.99
C LEU A 77 -6.03 -6.49 6.25
N VAL A 78 -5.20 -5.91 7.10
CA VAL A 78 -3.88 -6.46 7.43
C VAL A 78 -3.98 -7.92 7.91
N LYS A 79 -5.07 -8.27 8.58
CA LYS A 79 -5.31 -9.60 9.14
C LYS A 79 -5.97 -10.58 8.18
N GLN A 80 -6.31 -10.15 6.97
CA GLN A 80 -7.07 -10.98 6.04
C GLN A 80 -6.18 -11.85 5.17
N PRO A 81 -6.71 -12.99 4.66
CA PRO A 81 -5.95 -13.87 3.76
C PRO A 81 -5.54 -13.19 2.45
N THR A 82 -6.23 -12.13 2.05
CA THR A 82 -5.87 -11.36 0.86
C THR A 82 -4.55 -10.63 1.00
N ASN A 83 -4.07 -10.44 2.24
CA ASN A 83 -2.77 -9.83 2.47
C ASN A 83 -1.68 -10.86 2.22
N ILE A 84 -0.97 -10.74 1.09
CA ILE A 84 0.06 -11.71 0.73
C ILE A 84 1.27 -11.67 1.66
N LEU A 85 1.40 -10.60 2.47
CA LEU A 85 2.47 -10.52 3.47
C LEU A 85 2.28 -11.52 4.61
N ASN A 86 1.06 -12.02 4.81
CA ASN A 86 0.74 -13.00 5.84
C ASN A 86 1.06 -14.45 5.42
N GLY A 87 1.38 -14.60 4.18
CA GLY A 87 1.51 -15.88 3.60
C GLY A 87 2.67 -16.60 3.49
#